data_e4c59fdbaa2cf32dfb6fbea38608f322
#
_entry.id   e4c59fdbaa2cf32dfb6fbea38608f322
#
_cell.length_a   1.000
_cell.length_b   1.000
_cell.length_c   1.000
_cell.angle_alpha   90.00
_cell.angle_beta   90.00
_cell.angle_gamma   90.00
#
_symmetry.space_group_name_H-M   'P 1'
#
loop_
_entity.id
_entity.type
_entity.pdbx_description
1 polymer ?
#
loop_
_entity_poly.entity_id
_entity_poly.type
_entity_poly.pdbx_seq_one_letter_code
_entity_poly.pdbx_strand_id
1 'polypeptide(L)'
;MKYSARIRLRGYAIAAVTLVAVLAYAPEGWSRTPRPAGCQQMTETLAKALFDEWNKALQQNPETVVRTYTLDAVLLPTFENGPLIGRAEIRGYFDHFLEQHPVGRIDTRAIIPAGCNTGVVAGLYTFTVNEGTARVDKPARYTFVYVYESVPRRWLIAHHHSSARPQKGAAK
;
A
#
# COMPACT_ATOMS: atom_id res chain seq x y z
N MET A 1 62.77 48.47 70.00
CA MET A 1 61.57 47.63 69.76
C MET A 1 61.16 47.76 68.30
N LYS A 2 61.37 46.71 67.53
CA LYS A 2 61.13 46.67 66.12
C LYS A 2 59.82 45.94 65.84
N TYR A 3 58.80 46.59 65.39
CA TYR A 3 57.58 45.93 64.91
C TYR A 3 57.66 45.78 63.39
N SER A 4 57.70 44.48 62.94
CA SER A 4 57.66 44.07 61.57
C SER A 4 56.20 43.73 61.16
N ALA A 5 55.57 44.58 60.32
CA ALA A 5 54.25 44.28 59.78
C ALA A 5 54.35 43.41 58.54
N ARG A 6 53.81 42.18 58.63
CA ARG A 6 53.67 41.29 57.47
C ARG A 6 52.38 41.57 56.73
N ILE A 7 52.51 42.05 55.50
CA ILE A 7 51.42 42.20 54.54
C ILE A 7 51.09 40.80 53.96
N ARG A 8 49.87 40.32 54.21
CA ARG A 8 49.37 39.11 53.55
C ARG A 8 48.69 39.50 52.24
N LEU A 9 49.28 39.12 51.12
CA LEU A 9 48.63 39.18 49.81
C LEU A 9 47.56 38.11 49.73
N ARG A 10 46.30 38.50 49.59
CA ARG A 10 45.20 37.60 49.24
C ARG A 10 45.22 37.38 47.74
N GLY A 11 45.54 36.15 47.29
CA GLY A 11 45.40 35.77 45.90
C GLY A 11 43.95 35.63 45.50
N TYR A 12 43.55 36.38 44.52
CA TYR A 12 42.25 36.21 43.83
C TYR A 12 42.42 35.12 42.77
N ALA A 13 41.73 33.98 42.98
CA ALA A 13 41.63 32.94 41.97
C ALA A 13 40.68 33.44 40.87
N ILE A 14 41.19 33.68 39.66
CA ILE A 14 40.41 33.96 38.47
C ILE A 14 39.84 32.64 38.00
N ALA A 15 38.55 32.42 38.22
CA ALA A 15 37.83 31.29 37.62
C ALA A 15 37.63 31.55 36.12
N ALA A 16 38.37 30.84 35.31
CA ALA A 16 38.16 30.82 33.85
C ALA A 16 36.87 30.07 33.55
N VAL A 17 35.82 30.78 33.19
CA VAL A 17 34.57 30.19 32.69
C VAL A 17 34.83 29.77 31.24
N THR A 18 35.06 28.50 31.01
CA THR A 18 35.11 27.90 29.68
C THR A 18 33.67 27.81 29.16
N LEU A 19 33.34 28.69 28.19
CA LEU A 19 32.09 28.61 27.42
C LEU A 19 32.18 27.39 26.47
N VAL A 20 31.54 26.28 26.84
CA VAL A 20 31.38 25.15 25.92
C VAL A 20 30.26 25.51 24.95
N ALA A 21 30.62 25.89 23.73
CA ALA A 21 29.66 26.03 22.63
C ALA A 21 29.16 24.64 22.24
N VAL A 22 27.97 24.28 22.70
CA VAL A 22 27.24 23.12 22.21
C VAL A 22 26.76 23.46 20.80
N LEU A 23 27.52 23.03 19.78
CA LEU A 23 27.04 22.98 18.42
C LEU A 23 25.87 22.00 18.37
N ALA A 24 24.65 22.50 18.33
CA ALA A 24 23.47 21.73 18.05
C ALA A 24 23.59 21.18 16.63
N TYR A 25 23.98 19.93 16.51
CA TYR A 25 23.82 19.18 15.27
C TYR A 25 22.32 19.05 15.02
N ALA A 26 21.76 19.93 14.19
CA ALA A 26 20.44 19.71 13.60
C ALA A 26 20.57 18.43 12.75
N PRO A 27 19.70 17.40 12.93
CA PRO A 27 19.71 16.27 12.02
C PRO A 27 19.40 16.84 10.64
N GLU A 28 20.36 16.66 9.71
CA GLU A 28 20.17 17.03 8.31
C GLU A 28 18.87 16.35 7.86
N GLY A 29 17.87 17.19 7.55
CA GLY A 29 16.60 16.70 7.06
C GLY A 29 16.87 15.76 5.90
N TRP A 30 16.28 14.56 5.96
CA TRP A 30 16.38 13.53 4.94
C TRP A 30 16.05 14.19 3.61
N SER A 31 17.07 14.49 2.82
CA SER A 31 16.94 15.04 1.48
C SER A 31 16.13 14.05 0.68
N ARG A 32 14.83 14.36 0.47
CA ARG A 32 14.01 13.57 -0.44
C ARG A 32 14.66 13.71 -1.81
N THR A 33 15.29 12.63 -2.28
CA THR A 33 15.83 12.60 -3.63
C THR A 33 14.73 13.06 -4.60
N PRO A 34 15.04 13.97 -5.53
CA PRO A 34 14.06 14.42 -6.51
C PRO A 34 13.47 13.23 -7.23
N ARG A 35 12.12 13.20 -7.32
CA ARG A 35 11.42 12.10 -7.97
C ARG A 35 11.76 12.10 -9.47
N PRO A 36 12.11 10.95 -10.06
CA PRO A 36 12.33 10.85 -11.51
C PRO A 36 11.14 11.40 -12.30
N ALA A 37 11.40 12.11 -13.38
CA ALA A 37 10.35 12.58 -14.28
C ALA A 37 9.52 11.39 -14.79
N GLY A 38 8.18 11.50 -14.75
CA GLY A 38 7.27 10.43 -15.17
C GLY A 38 6.95 9.39 -14.08
N CYS A 39 7.50 9.54 -12.87
CA CYS A 39 7.19 8.65 -11.73
C CYS A 39 5.75 8.85 -11.25
N GLN A 40 4.92 7.81 -11.37
CA GLN A 40 3.58 7.74 -10.80
C GLN A 40 3.63 7.01 -9.46
N GLN A 41 2.95 7.53 -8.44
CA GLN A 41 2.87 6.87 -7.14
C GLN A 41 1.45 6.43 -6.82
N MET A 42 1.34 5.27 -6.16
CA MET A 42 0.08 4.83 -5.61
C MET A 42 -0.33 5.75 -4.45
N THR A 43 -1.53 6.29 -4.52
CA THR A 43 -2.15 7.12 -3.48
C THR A 43 -3.49 6.50 -3.06
N GLU A 44 -4.05 6.93 -1.92
CA GLU A 44 -5.37 6.49 -1.44
C GLU A 44 -6.47 6.77 -2.48
N THR A 45 -6.49 7.98 -3.03
CA THR A 45 -7.47 8.38 -4.06
C THR A 45 -7.35 7.53 -5.31
N LEU A 46 -6.11 7.26 -5.76
CA LEU A 46 -5.86 6.43 -6.93
C LEU A 46 -6.26 4.97 -6.68
N ALA A 47 -5.88 4.40 -5.54
CA ALA A 47 -6.24 3.02 -5.18
C ALA A 47 -7.77 2.83 -5.12
N LYS A 48 -8.49 3.84 -4.59
CA LYS A 48 -9.96 3.84 -4.62
C LYS A 48 -10.51 3.85 -6.04
N ALA A 49 -10.02 4.75 -6.88
CA ALA A 49 -10.48 4.89 -8.27
C ALA A 49 -10.24 3.61 -9.08
N LEU A 50 -9.08 2.96 -8.91
CA LEU A 50 -8.75 1.71 -9.59
C LEU A 50 -9.64 0.55 -9.14
N PHE A 51 -9.96 0.46 -7.86
CA PHE A 51 -10.91 -0.52 -7.38
C PHE A 51 -12.32 -0.26 -7.91
N ASP A 52 -12.78 0.99 -7.91
CA ASP A 52 -14.10 1.38 -8.43
C ASP A 52 -14.21 1.07 -9.94
N GLU A 53 -13.15 1.31 -10.73
CA GLU A 53 -13.07 0.94 -12.15
C GLU A 53 -13.21 -0.57 -12.34
N TRP A 54 -12.42 -1.36 -11.61
CA TRP A 54 -12.47 -2.81 -11.66
C TRP A 54 -13.85 -3.35 -11.22
N ASN A 55 -14.41 -2.86 -10.12
CA ASN A 55 -15.72 -3.26 -9.61
C ASN A 55 -16.85 -2.90 -10.58
N LYS A 56 -16.73 -1.75 -11.26
CA LYS A 56 -17.66 -1.37 -12.35
C LYS A 56 -17.54 -2.31 -13.55
N ALA A 57 -16.33 -2.77 -13.87
CA ALA A 57 -16.11 -3.73 -14.96
C ALA A 57 -16.79 -5.08 -14.67
N LEU A 58 -16.85 -5.52 -13.39
CA LEU A 58 -17.60 -6.71 -12.99
C LEU A 58 -19.09 -6.66 -13.31
N GLN A 59 -19.66 -5.45 -13.48
CA GLN A 59 -21.07 -5.27 -13.83
C GLN A 59 -21.31 -5.25 -15.35
N GLN A 60 -20.27 -5.47 -16.16
CA GLN A 60 -20.35 -5.42 -17.62
C GLN A 60 -20.16 -6.82 -18.22
N ASN A 61 -18.93 -7.19 -18.50
CA ASN A 61 -18.58 -8.47 -19.08
C ASN A 61 -17.11 -8.84 -18.80
N PRO A 62 -16.75 -10.12 -18.94
CA PRO A 62 -15.39 -10.61 -18.65
C PRO A 62 -14.30 -9.89 -19.45
N GLU A 63 -14.57 -9.53 -20.70
CA GLU A 63 -13.61 -8.82 -21.55
C GLU A 63 -13.28 -7.43 -20.98
N THR A 64 -14.24 -6.73 -20.42
CA THR A 64 -14.01 -5.43 -19.77
C THR A 64 -13.20 -5.59 -18.48
N VAL A 65 -13.44 -6.65 -17.71
CA VAL A 65 -12.69 -6.96 -16.50
C VAL A 65 -11.21 -7.20 -16.83
N VAL A 66 -10.91 -8.07 -17.80
CA VAL A 66 -9.52 -8.43 -18.10
C VAL A 66 -8.71 -7.28 -18.69
N ARG A 67 -9.36 -6.25 -19.24
CA ARG A 67 -8.66 -5.03 -19.66
C ARG A 67 -8.08 -4.23 -18.50
N THR A 68 -8.52 -4.46 -17.27
CA THR A 68 -7.90 -3.85 -16.08
C THR A 68 -6.64 -4.58 -15.61
N TYR A 69 -6.30 -5.73 -16.19
CA TYR A 69 -5.11 -6.54 -15.89
C TYR A 69 -4.01 -6.32 -16.95
N THR A 70 -2.74 -6.57 -16.57
CA THR A 70 -1.64 -6.69 -17.55
C THR A 70 -1.84 -7.92 -18.42
N LEU A 71 -1.08 -8.03 -19.52
CA LEU A 71 -1.19 -9.20 -20.43
C LEU A 71 -0.79 -10.50 -19.75
N ASP A 72 0.19 -10.43 -18.87
CA ASP A 72 0.82 -11.53 -18.12
C ASP A 72 0.42 -11.57 -16.64
N ALA A 73 -0.67 -10.90 -16.28
CA ALA A 73 -1.15 -10.84 -14.89
C ALA A 73 -1.35 -12.22 -14.28
N VAL A 74 -1.18 -12.29 -12.96
CA VAL A 74 -1.44 -13.50 -12.18
C VAL A 74 -2.63 -13.25 -11.25
N LEU A 75 -3.66 -14.08 -11.35
CA LEU A 75 -4.80 -14.09 -10.44
C LEU A 75 -4.79 -15.37 -9.61
N LEU A 76 -4.86 -15.23 -8.28
CA LEU A 76 -5.14 -16.30 -7.33
C LEU A 76 -6.56 -16.09 -6.80
N PRO A 77 -7.59 -16.68 -7.44
CA PRO A 77 -8.97 -16.44 -7.04
C PRO A 77 -9.39 -17.34 -5.88
N THR A 78 -10.44 -16.95 -5.17
CA THR A 78 -10.90 -17.63 -3.94
C THR A 78 -11.35 -19.09 -4.18
N PHE A 79 -11.86 -19.39 -5.37
CA PHE A 79 -12.53 -20.67 -5.67
C PHE A 79 -11.78 -21.55 -6.64
N GLU A 80 -10.52 -21.20 -6.97
CA GLU A 80 -9.66 -22.01 -7.82
C GLU A 80 -8.48 -22.58 -7.02
N ASN A 81 -8.00 -23.75 -7.42
CA ASN A 81 -6.90 -24.45 -6.72
C ASN A 81 -5.51 -23.94 -7.10
N GLY A 82 -5.39 -23.12 -8.14
CA GLY A 82 -4.11 -22.65 -8.66
C GLY A 82 -4.15 -21.23 -9.19
N PRO A 83 -2.99 -20.72 -9.57
CA PRO A 83 -2.90 -19.41 -10.21
C PRO A 83 -3.43 -19.49 -11.64
N LEU A 84 -4.11 -18.43 -12.07
CA LEU A 84 -4.49 -18.16 -13.44
C LEU A 84 -3.51 -17.14 -14.03
N ILE A 85 -2.91 -17.46 -15.16
CA ILE A 85 -1.81 -16.69 -15.75
C ILE A 85 -2.26 -16.11 -17.10
N GLY A 86 -2.16 -14.79 -17.19
CA GLY A 86 -2.52 -14.06 -18.39
C GLY A 86 -4.02 -13.86 -18.56
N ARG A 87 -4.37 -12.90 -19.43
CA ARG A 87 -5.77 -12.48 -19.62
C ARG A 87 -6.71 -13.57 -20.08
N ALA A 88 -6.23 -14.58 -20.81
CA ALA A 88 -7.10 -15.64 -21.35
C ALA A 88 -7.65 -16.51 -20.21
N GLU A 89 -6.79 -17.00 -19.32
CA GLU A 89 -7.22 -17.81 -18.16
C GLU A 89 -8.06 -16.99 -17.17
N ILE A 90 -7.63 -15.73 -16.91
CA ILE A 90 -8.37 -14.80 -16.05
C ILE A 90 -9.76 -14.51 -16.61
N ARG A 91 -9.88 -14.38 -17.92
CA ARG A 91 -11.18 -14.19 -18.60
C ARG A 91 -12.09 -15.39 -18.37
N GLY A 92 -11.58 -16.61 -18.55
CA GLY A 92 -12.34 -17.85 -18.31
C GLY A 92 -12.92 -17.93 -16.89
N TYR A 93 -12.16 -17.49 -15.88
CA TYR A 93 -12.67 -17.39 -14.51
C TYR A 93 -13.82 -16.37 -14.40
N PHE A 94 -13.68 -15.20 -15.01
CA PHE A 94 -14.73 -14.18 -14.97
C PHE A 94 -15.95 -14.53 -15.81
N ASP A 95 -15.83 -15.40 -16.85
CA ASP A 95 -17.01 -15.91 -17.58
C ASP A 95 -18.00 -16.58 -16.60
N HIS A 96 -17.51 -17.33 -15.60
CA HIS A 96 -18.35 -17.97 -14.58
C HIS A 96 -18.66 -17.08 -13.36
N PHE A 97 -17.67 -16.33 -12.89
CA PHE A 97 -17.86 -15.50 -11.69
C PHE A 97 -18.93 -14.43 -11.89
N LEU A 98 -19.01 -13.82 -13.07
CA LEU A 98 -19.98 -12.77 -13.36
C LEU A 98 -21.43 -13.26 -13.46
N GLU A 99 -21.67 -14.57 -13.65
CA GLU A 99 -23.02 -15.16 -13.57
C GLU A 99 -23.68 -14.93 -12.21
N GLN A 100 -22.86 -14.77 -11.16
CA GLN A 100 -23.33 -14.47 -9.81
C GLN A 100 -23.61 -12.98 -9.57
N HIS A 101 -23.46 -12.12 -10.57
CA HIS A 101 -23.63 -10.65 -10.45
C HIS A 101 -22.88 -10.05 -9.24
N PRO A 102 -21.55 -10.24 -9.13
CA PRO A 102 -20.79 -9.83 -7.97
C PRO A 102 -20.67 -8.31 -7.86
N VAL A 103 -20.92 -7.77 -6.68
CA VAL A 103 -20.64 -6.37 -6.34
C VAL A 103 -19.68 -6.32 -5.19
N GLY A 104 -18.49 -5.75 -5.40
CA GLY A 104 -17.44 -5.64 -4.40
C GLY A 104 -17.57 -4.37 -3.56
N ARG A 105 -17.26 -4.46 -2.28
CA ARG A 105 -17.14 -3.35 -1.36
C ARG A 105 -15.86 -3.50 -0.54
N ILE A 106 -15.04 -2.46 -0.50
CA ILE A 106 -13.86 -2.44 0.37
C ILE A 106 -14.29 -2.23 1.82
N ASP A 107 -13.87 -3.14 2.71
CA ASP A 107 -14.06 -3.04 4.15
C ASP A 107 -12.85 -2.37 4.82
N THR A 108 -11.63 -2.77 4.46
CA THR A 108 -10.39 -2.16 4.90
C THR A 108 -9.37 -2.09 3.77
N ARG A 109 -8.47 -1.11 3.83
CA ARG A 109 -7.41 -0.92 2.85
C ARG A 109 -6.11 -0.52 3.52
N ALA A 110 -5.01 -1.14 3.08
CA ALA A 110 -3.65 -0.72 3.35
C ALA A 110 -2.94 -0.50 2.01
N ILE A 111 -2.18 0.57 1.90
CA ILE A 111 -1.45 0.93 0.69
C ILE A 111 0.04 0.91 0.99
N ILE A 112 0.80 0.21 0.17
CA ILE A 112 2.25 0.16 0.22
C ILE A 112 2.77 0.71 -1.10
N PRO A 113 3.30 1.95 -1.11
CA PRO A 113 3.99 2.48 -2.28
C PRO A 113 5.25 1.65 -2.53
N ALA A 114 5.30 0.95 -3.66
CA ALA A 114 6.42 0.06 -4.00
C ALA A 114 7.41 0.73 -4.99
N GLY A 115 7.67 2.01 -4.78
CA GLY A 115 8.50 2.84 -5.65
C GLY A 115 7.72 3.57 -6.73
N CYS A 116 8.40 3.87 -7.85
CA CYS A 116 7.77 4.48 -9.02
C CYS A 116 6.98 3.46 -9.82
N ASN A 117 5.80 3.84 -10.28
CA ASN A 117 5.01 3.06 -11.22
C ASN A 117 4.53 1.69 -10.69
N THR A 118 4.64 1.47 -9.37
CA THR A 118 4.17 0.24 -8.72
C THR A 118 3.55 0.56 -7.37
N GLY A 119 2.47 -0.13 -7.04
CA GLY A 119 1.83 -0.03 -5.73
C GLY A 119 1.14 -1.33 -5.34
N VAL A 120 1.17 -1.64 -4.06
CA VAL A 120 0.44 -2.77 -3.48
C VAL A 120 -0.72 -2.23 -2.66
N VAL A 121 -1.91 -2.78 -2.88
CA VAL A 121 -3.13 -2.45 -2.14
C VAL A 121 -3.70 -3.74 -1.58
N ALA A 122 -3.74 -3.86 -0.26
CA ALA A 122 -4.20 -5.07 0.41
C ALA A 122 -5.24 -4.74 1.49
N GLY A 123 -6.07 -5.72 1.83
CA GLY A 123 -7.07 -5.51 2.86
C GLY A 123 -8.18 -6.55 2.86
N LEU A 124 -9.33 -6.08 3.28
CA LEU A 124 -10.54 -6.86 3.36
C LEU A 124 -11.59 -6.24 2.44
N TYR A 125 -12.33 -7.09 1.77
CA TYR A 125 -13.50 -6.70 0.99
C TYR A 125 -14.63 -7.72 1.17
N THR A 126 -15.81 -7.33 0.79
CA THR A 126 -16.98 -8.20 0.78
C THR A 126 -17.62 -8.13 -0.60
N PHE A 127 -17.84 -9.28 -1.21
CA PHE A 127 -18.68 -9.39 -2.40
C PHE A 127 -20.10 -9.73 -1.97
N THR A 128 -21.06 -9.00 -2.52
CA THR A 128 -22.45 -9.40 -2.53
C THR A 128 -22.74 -10.10 -3.84
N VAL A 129 -23.11 -11.38 -3.81
CA VAL A 129 -23.35 -12.25 -4.99
C VAL A 129 -24.75 -12.83 -4.95
N ASN A 130 -25.24 -13.29 -6.10
CA ASN A 130 -26.47 -14.08 -6.21
C ASN A 130 -26.16 -15.55 -5.93
N GLU A 131 -26.88 -16.16 -4.99
CA GLU A 131 -26.99 -17.61 -4.79
C GLU A 131 -28.45 -18.04 -4.94
N GLY A 132 -28.80 -18.56 -6.11
CA GLY A 132 -30.21 -18.77 -6.46
C GLY A 132 -30.98 -17.47 -6.45
N THR A 133 -32.00 -17.35 -5.60
CA THR A 133 -32.82 -16.12 -5.44
C THR A 133 -32.32 -15.18 -4.35
N ALA A 134 -31.30 -15.57 -3.58
CA ALA A 134 -30.78 -14.78 -2.46
C ALA A 134 -29.56 -13.93 -2.87
N ARG A 135 -29.43 -12.76 -2.24
CA ARG A 135 -28.19 -11.96 -2.25
C ARG A 135 -27.39 -12.31 -0.99
N VAL A 136 -26.17 -12.78 -1.16
CA VAL A 136 -25.33 -13.30 -0.06
C VAL A 136 -23.99 -12.56 -0.04
N ASP A 137 -23.56 -12.17 1.15
CA ASP A 137 -22.27 -11.55 1.36
C ASP A 137 -21.16 -12.59 1.53
N LYS A 138 -20.09 -12.44 0.76
CA LYS A 138 -18.88 -13.28 0.75
C LYS A 138 -17.68 -12.43 1.21
N PRO A 139 -17.39 -12.39 2.51
CA PRO A 139 -16.23 -11.65 3.00
C PRO A 139 -14.94 -12.37 2.65
N ALA A 140 -13.97 -11.60 2.15
CA ALA A 140 -12.67 -12.11 1.69
C ALA A 140 -11.52 -11.17 2.03
N ARG A 141 -10.30 -11.64 1.80
CA ARG A 141 -9.05 -10.89 1.85
C ARG A 141 -8.58 -10.64 0.44
N TYR A 142 -7.91 -9.54 0.19
CA TYR A 142 -7.36 -9.25 -1.12
C TYR A 142 -5.98 -8.64 -1.06
N THR A 143 -5.25 -8.82 -2.16
CA THR A 143 -4.04 -8.07 -2.50
C THR A 143 -4.06 -7.78 -3.99
N PHE A 144 -4.01 -6.51 -4.36
CA PHE A 144 -3.73 -6.06 -5.71
C PHE A 144 -2.31 -5.51 -5.78
N VAL A 145 -1.54 -5.94 -6.77
CA VAL A 145 -0.31 -5.28 -7.20
C VAL A 145 -0.64 -4.56 -8.49
N TYR A 146 -0.53 -3.24 -8.46
CA TYR A 146 -0.73 -2.39 -9.62
C TYR A 146 0.59 -1.94 -10.20
N VAL A 147 0.69 -1.89 -11.52
CA VAL A 147 1.79 -1.30 -12.26
C VAL A 147 1.27 -0.24 -13.22
N TYR A 148 2.04 0.83 -13.38
CA TYR A 148 1.73 1.87 -14.36
C TYR A 148 2.44 1.56 -15.67
N GLU A 149 1.69 1.30 -16.72
CA GLU A 149 2.21 1.14 -18.07
C GLU A 149 2.22 2.47 -18.80
N SER A 150 3.37 2.85 -19.37
CA SER A 150 3.53 4.10 -20.13
C SER A 150 2.77 4.08 -21.46
N VAL A 151 2.48 2.91 -21.98
CA VAL A 151 1.60 2.66 -23.13
C VAL A 151 0.65 1.53 -22.73
N PRO A 152 -0.62 1.81 -22.51
CA PRO A 152 -1.44 3.00 -22.86
C PRO A 152 -1.52 4.11 -21.79
N ARG A 153 -0.54 4.31 -20.95
CA ARG A 153 -0.48 5.35 -19.89
C ARG A 153 -1.58 5.17 -18.83
N ARG A 154 -1.66 4.00 -18.27
CA ARG A 154 -2.65 3.65 -17.24
C ARG A 154 -2.10 2.65 -16.23
N TRP A 155 -2.72 2.61 -15.07
CA TRP A 155 -2.48 1.59 -14.07
C TRP A 155 -3.23 0.31 -14.44
N LEU A 156 -2.55 -0.83 -14.29
CA LEU A 156 -3.10 -2.16 -14.53
C LEU A 156 -2.77 -3.07 -13.35
N ILE A 157 -3.59 -4.09 -13.16
CA ILE A 157 -3.38 -5.14 -12.16
C ILE A 157 -2.39 -6.15 -12.73
N ALA A 158 -1.20 -6.24 -12.12
CA ALA A 158 -0.21 -7.26 -12.44
C ALA A 158 -0.41 -8.53 -11.58
N HIS A 159 -0.91 -8.37 -10.36
CA HIS A 159 -1.24 -9.49 -9.51
C HIS A 159 -2.50 -9.20 -8.69
N HIS A 160 -3.36 -10.21 -8.57
CA HIS A 160 -4.54 -10.16 -7.71
C HIS A 160 -4.65 -11.48 -6.93
N HIS A 161 -4.63 -11.39 -5.62
CA HIS A 161 -4.94 -12.49 -4.73
C HIS A 161 -6.26 -12.22 -4.01
N SER A 162 -7.16 -13.18 -4.05
CA SER A 162 -8.40 -13.22 -3.30
C SER A 162 -8.48 -14.52 -2.50
N SER A 163 -8.86 -14.43 -1.23
CA SER A 163 -9.09 -15.63 -0.39
C SER A 163 -10.21 -15.40 0.61
N ALA A 164 -11.00 -16.44 0.88
CA ALA A 164 -12.04 -16.37 1.90
C ALA A 164 -11.47 -16.01 3.27
N ARG A 165 -12.23 -15.27 4.09
CA ARG A 165 -11.86 -15.06 5.49
C ARG A 165 -11.97 -16.37 6.27
N PRO A 166 -11.04 -16.68 7.19
CA PRO A 166 -11.20 -17.79 8.11
C PRO A 166 -12.50 -17.63 8.92
N GLN A 167 -13.25 -18.71 9.06
CA GLN A 167 -14.40 -18.75 9.96
C GLN A 167 -13.93 -18.63 11.41
N LYS A 168 -14.61 -17.81 12.24
CA LYS A 168 -14.35 -17.77 13.69
C LYS A 168 -14.55 -19.18 14.24
N GLY A 169 -13.50 -19.83 14.71
CA GLY A 169 -13.53 -21.19 15.26
C GLY A 169 -12.73 -22.23 14.45
N ALA A 170 -12.19 -21.89 13.29
CA ALA A 170 -11.35 -22.80 12.48
C ALA A 170 -9.84 -22.76 12.83
N ALA A 171 -9.45 -22.00 13.84
CA ALA A 171 -8.07 -22.04 14.37
C ALA A 171 -7.97 -23.24 15.33
N LYS A 172 -7.34 -24.34 14.85
CA LYS A 172 -6.77 -25.40 15.69
C LYS A 172 -5.30 -25.14 15.87
#